data_82f77126a3c647c9c1780937fa1f8874
#
_entry.id   82f77126a3c647c9c1780937fa1f8874
#
_cell.length_a   1.000
_cell.length_b   1.000
_cell.length_c   1.000
_cell.angle_alpha   90.00
_cell.angle_beta   90.00
_cell.angle_gamma   90.00
#
_symmetry.space_group_name_H-M   'P 1'
#
loop_
_entity.id
_entity.type
_entity.pdbx_description
1 polymer ?
#
loop_
_entity_poly.entity_id
_entity_poly.type
_entity_poly.pdbx_seq_one_letter_code
_entity_poly.pdbx_strand_id
1 'polypeptide(L)'
;GECEQTRYGFQRLARAGSLAIYQPDIAYCGGLTEFQKIAAVASAAHVDLVPHCWGLKLNQAAAASAISMLPENPGRFERCTVYLEMDQTEHLVRDSIFSQAHTVKDGKLYFNDLPGLGVDLDESAVASFLVDINAVNKDSDHQ
;
A
#
# COMPACT_ATOMS: atom_id res chain seq x y z
N GLY A 1 6.52 8.34 -7.90
CA GLY A 1 6.95 8.59 -6.53
C GLY A 1 6.94 7.41 -5.59
N GLU A 2 6.81 6.16 -6.09
CA GLU A 2 6.72 4.94 -5.26
C GLU A 2 7.98 4.68 -4.41
N CYS A 3 9.15 5.06 -4.93
CA CYS A 3 10.42 4.92 -4.21
C CYS A 3 10.74 6.14 -3.32
N GLU A 4 9.89 7.18 -3.31
CA GLU A 4 10.14 8.36 -2.50
C GLU A 4 9.71 8.11 -1.05
N GLN A 5 10.50 8.63 -0.13
CA GLN A 5 10.30 8.41 1.30
C GLN A 5 9.97 9.70 2.02
N THR A 6 9.12 9.56 3.02
CA THR A 6 8.73 10.58 3.98
C THR A 6 8.13 11.85 3.34
N ARG A 7 7.42 12.64 4.15
CA ARG A 7 6.89 13.95 3.73
C ARG A 7 7.97 14.90 3.19
N TYR A 8 9.22 14.72 3.58
CA TYR A 8 10.31 15.59 3.13
C TYR A 8 10.65 15.36 1.66
N GLY A 9 10.64 14.11 1.21
CA GLY A 9 10.79 13.76 -0.20
C GLY A 9 9.63 14.29 -1.03
N PHE A 10 8.40 14.05 -0.59
CA PHE A 10 7.21 14.54 -1.27
C PHE A 10 7.11 16.08 -1.28
N GLN A 11 7.64 16.76 -0.24
CA GLN A 11 7.75 18.21 -0.26
C GLN A 11 8.73 18.71 -1.35
N ARG A 12 9.83 17.98 -1.60
CA ARG A 12 10.73 18.31 -2.74
C ARG A 12 10.01 18.15 -4.07
N LEU A 13 9.23 17.06 -4.24
CA LEU A 13 8.42 16.86 -5.44
C LEU A 13 7.36 17.97 -5.62
N ALA A 14 6.71 18.40 -4.53
CA ALA A 14 5.77 19.51 -4.56
C ALA A 14 6.41 20.81 -5.04
N ARG A 15 7.59 21.13 -4.54
CA ARG A 15 8.34 22.32 -4.96
C ARG A 15 8.77 22.26 -6.42
N ALA A 16 9.08 21.08 -6.93
CA ALA A 16 9.45 20.88 -8.33
C ALA A 16 8.24 21.04 -9.29
N GLY A 17 7.01 20.89 -8.79
CA GLY A 17 5.79 21.08 -9.57
C GLY A 17 5.63 20.12 -10.75
N SER A 18 6.27 18.94 -10.70
CA SER A 18 6.43 18.06 -11.86
C SER A 18 5.42 16.90 -11.93
N LEU A 19 4.62 16.69 -10.89
CA LEU A 19 3.72 15.52 -10.81
C LEU A 19 2.28 15.96 -10.53
N ALA A 20 1.34 15.36 -11.24
CA ALA A 20 -0.09 15.53 -11.02
C ALA A 20 -0.62 14.58 -9.94
N ILE A 21 0.04 13.44 -9.74
CA ILE A 21 -0.35 12.40 -8.78
C ILE A 21 0.88 11.95 -8.00
N TYR A 22 0.77 11.89 -6.67
CA TYR A 22 1.77 11.24 -5.83
C TYR A 22 1.35 9.81 -5.55
N GLN A 23 2.33 8.89 -5.63
CA GLN A 23 2.11 7.46 -5.39
C GLN A 23 3.02 6.92 -4.27
N PRO A 24 2.87 7.40 -3.03
CA PRO A 24 3.62 6.84 -1.91
C PRO A 24 3.20 5.39 -1.65
N ASP A 25 4.17 4.50 -1.44
CA ASP A 25 3.92 3.16 -0.97
C ASP A 25 3.93 3.13 0.56
N ILE A 26 2.88 2.56 1.18
CA ILE A 26 2.74 2.54 2.64
C ILE A 26 3.88 1.76 3.32
N ALA A 27 4.32 0.68 2.69
CA ALA A 27 5.42 -0.13 3.22
C ALA A 27 6.78 0.56 3.09
N TYR A 28 6.90 1.58 2.23
CA TYR A 28 8.16 2.23 1.88
C TYR A 28 8.28 3.68 2.35
N CYS A 29 7.18 4.42 2.33
CA CYS A 29 7.20 5.86 2.62
C CYS A 29 7.34 6.21 4.11
N GLY A 30 7.25 5.24 5.02
CA GLY A 30 7.33 5.44 6.47
C GLY A 30 6.05 5.06 7.22
N GLY A 31 5.17 4.27 6.60
CA GLY A 31 3.95 3.74 7.20
C GLY A 31 2.79 4.72 7.22
N LEU A 32 1.67 4.30 7.84
CA LEU A 32 0.40 5.04 7.84
C LEU A 32 0.52 6.45 8.41
N THR A 33 1.25 6.63 9.50
CA THR A 33 1.44 7.95 10.13
C THR A 33 2.17 8.92 9.22
N GLU A 34 3.17 8.45 8.49
CA GLU A 34 3.91 9.30 7.56
C GLU A 34 3.09 9.56 6.29
N PHE A 35 2.31 8.58 5.84
CA PHE A 35 1.38 8.75 4.73
C PHE A 35 0.38 9.88 4.97
N GLN A 36 -0.18 10.01 6.18
CA GLN A 36 -1.07 11.15 6.53
C GLN A 36 -0.37 12.50 6.35
N LYS A 37 0.91 12.59 6.70
CA LYS A 37 1.69 13.84 6.54
C LYS A 37 1.99 14.10 5.06
N ILE A 38 2.25 13.05 4.28
CA ILE A 38 2.39 13.14 2.82
C ILE A 38 1.07 13.61 2.20
N ALA A 39 -0.07 13.10 2.67
CA ALA A 39 -1.38 13.52 2.21
C ALA A 39 -1.63 15.03 2.45
N ALA A 40 -1.20 15.55 3.59
CA ALA A 40 -1.28 16.99 3.89
C ALA A 40 -0.40 17.80 2.93
N VAL A 41 0.81 17.32 2.59
CA VAL A 41 1.69 17.97 1.60
C VAL A 41 1.06 17.95 0.22
N ALA A 42 0.51 16.81 -0.21
CA ALA A 42 -0.17 16.67 -1.50
C ALA A 42 -1.38 17.61 -1.62
N SER A 43 -2.22 17.65 -0.57
CA SER A 43 -3.38 18.53 -0.51
C SER A 43 -2.99 20.00 -0.61
N ALA A 44 -1.97 20.44 0.13
CA ALA A 44 -1.46 21.81 0.08
C ALA A 44 -0.86 22.18 -1.28
N ALA A 45 -0.35 21.21 -2.02
CA ALA A 45 0.19 21.39 -3.37
C ALA A 45 -0.84 21.18 -4.48
N HIS A 46 -2.10 20.89 -4.15
CA HIS A 46 -3.18 20.54 -5.11
C HIS A 46 -2.83 19.33 -6.00
N VAL A 47 -2.09 18.37 -5.46
CA VAL A 47 -1.69 17.13 -6.13
C VAL A 47 -2.56 16.00 -5.62
N ASP A 48 -3.01 15.14 -6.53
CA ASP A 48 -3.77 13.95 -6.17
C ASP A 48 -2.86 12.89 -5.53
N LEU A 49 -3.46 12.01 -4.71
CA LEU A 49 -2.73 10.95 -4.03
C LEU A 49 -3.39 9.60 -4.32
N VAL A 50 -2.61 8.71 -4.89
CA VAL A 50 -2.99 7.32 -5.17
C VAL A 50 -1.86 6.45 -4.61
N PRO A 51 -2.06 5.68 -3.54
CA PRO A 51 -0.99 4.84 -3.00
C PRO A 51 -0.50 3.85 -4.05
N HIS A 52 0.81 3.74 -4.20
CA HIS A 52 1.42 2.59 -4.84
C HIS A 52 1.16 1.34 -3.99
N CYS A 53 0.80 0.26 -4.62
CA CYS A 53 0.45 -0.97 -3.92
C CYS A 53 0.87 -2.21 -4.71
N TRP A 54 2.07 -2.67 -4.43
CA TRP A 54 2.60 -3.92 -4.96
C TRP A 54 3.08 -4.82 -3.83
N GLY A 55 2.80 -6.12 -3.89
CA GLY A 55 3.24 -7.08 -2.89
C GLY A 55 2.10 -7.76 -2.13
N LEU A 56 2.24 -7.94 -0.81
CA LEU A 56 1.33 -8.75 -0.01
C LEU A 56 -0.04 -8.08 0.23
N LYS A 57 -1.08 -8.90 0.50
CA LYS A 57 -2.43 -8.41 0.88
C LYS A 57 -2.41 -7.46 2.07
N LEU A 58 -1.43 -7.60 2.97
CA LEU A 58 -1.23 -6.68 4.09
C LEU A 58 -0.95 -5.25 3.61
N ASN A 59 -0.10 -5.08 2.56
CA ASN A 59 0.14 -3.76 1.99
C ASN A 59 -1.11 -3.21 1.30
N GLN A 60 -1.87 -4.06 0.60
CA GLN A 60 -3.14 -3.67 -0.02
C GLN A 60 -4.14 -3.19 1.03
N ALA A 61 -4.28 -3.91 2.14
CA ALA A 61 -5.16 -3.54 3.26
C ALA A 61 -4.71 -2.22 3.91
N ALA A 62 -3.40 -2.04 4.11
CA ALA A 62 -2.85 -0.80 4.65
C ALA A 62 -3.06 0.38 3.70
N ALA A 63 -2.84 0.21 2.40
CA ALA A 63 -3.09 1.22 1.39
C ALA A 63 -4.57 1.61 1.31
N ALA A 64 -5.47 0.63 1.36
CA ALA A 64 -6.90 0.85 1.40
C ALA A 64 -7.35 1.61 2.66
N SER A 65 -6.82 1.25 3.83
CA SER A 65 -7.06 1.97 5.09
C SER A 65 -6.48 3.39 5.04
N ALA A 66 -5.31 3.58 4.42
CA ALA A 66 -4.71 4.89 4.23
C ALA A 66 -5.58 5.82 3.38
N ILE A 67 -6.19 5.29 2.31
CA ILE A 67 -7.12 6.03 1.47
C ILE A 67 -8.34 6.51 2.25
N SER A 68 -8.88 5.67 3.14
CA SER A 68 -10.05 6.04 3.95
C SER A 68 -9.79 7.20 4.92
N MET A 69 -8.51 7.47 5.21
CA MET A 69 -8.08 8.58 6.06
C MET A 69 -7.81 9.89 5.28
N LEU A 70 -7.91 9.86 3.95
CA LEU A 70 -7.65 11.06 3.15
C LEU A 70 -8.70 12.11 3.45
N PRO A 71 -8.30 13.38 3.70
CA PRO A 71 -9.24 14.44 3.93
C PRO A 71 -10.04 14.70 2.65
N GLU A 72 -11.33 15.01 2.81
CA GLU A 72 -12.09 15.58 1.71
C GLU A 72 -11.40 16.87 1.26
N ASN A 73 -11.24 17.03 -0.04
CA ASN A 73 -10.64 18.25 -0.58
C ASN A 73 -11.75 19.29 -0.81
N PRO A 74 -11.98 20.22 0.12
CA PRO A 74 -13.13 21.12 0.08
C PRO A 74 -13.07 22.15 -1.06
N GLY A 75 -11.93 22.25 -1.74
CA GLY A 75 -11.75 23.15 -2.89
C GLY A 75 -12.16 22.58 -4.24
N ARG A 76 -12.58 21.31 -4.31
CA ARG A 76 -13.02 20.69 -5.56
C ARG A 76 -14.54 20.62 -5.63
N PHE A 77 -15.13 21.10 -6.72
CA PHE A 77 -16.56 20.98 -6.99
C PHE A 77 -17.03 19.54 -7.26
N GLU A 78 -16.13 18.65 -7.64
CA GLU A 78 -16.41 17.24 -7.88
C GLU A 78 -15.78 16.39 -6.77
N ARG A 79 -16.52 15.36 -6.36
CA ARG A 79 -15.97 14.32 -5.48
C ARG A 79 -14.79 13.66 -6.20
N CYS A 80 -13.62 13.75 -5.63
CA CYS A 80 -12.46 13.07 -6.14
C CYS A 80 -12.72 11.56 -6.09
N THR A 81 -12.70 10.89 -7.23
CA THR A 81 -12.68 9.44 -7.24
C THR A 81 -11.34 9.02 -6.67
N VAL A 82 -11.37 8.30 -5.57
CA VAL A 82 -10.17 7.77 -4.95
C VAL A 82 -9.84 6.44 -5.61
N TYR A 83 -8.63 6.32 -6.13
CA TYR A 83 -8.15 5.10 -6.76
C TYR A 83 -7.24 4.35 -5.81
N LEU A 84 -7.27 3.02 -5.91
CA LEU A 84 -6.30 2.13 -5.31
C LEU A 84 -5.64 1.32 -6.42
N GLU A 85 -4.32 1.36 -6.46
CA GLU A 85 -3.55 0.46 -7.29
C GLU A 85 -3.63 -0.97 -6.74
N MET A 86 -3.83 -1.94 -7.62
CA MET A 86 -3.90 -3.35 -7.26
C MET A 86 -3.05 -4.19 -8.19
N ASP A 87 -2.08 -4.86 -7.63
CA ASP A 87 -1.28 -5.86 -8.34
C ASP A 87 -2.16 -7.03 -8.80
N GLN A 88 -2.16 -7.30 -10.10
CA GLN A 88 -2.91 -8.37 -10.76
C GLN A 88 -2.02 -9.54 -11.18
N THR A 89 -0.72 -9.53 -10.83
CA THR A 89 0.17 -10.64 -11.11
C THR A 89 -0.16 -11.84 -10.21
N GLU A 90 0.05 -13.04 -10.69
CA GLU A 90 -0.05 -14.24 -9.85
C GLU A 90 1.05 -14.23 -8.78
N HIS A 91 0.66 -14.43 -7.52
CA HIS A 91 1.60 -14.41 -6.41
C HIS A 91 1.15 -15.34 -5.28
N LEU A 92 1.67 -16.57 -5.29
CA LEU A 92 1.24 -17.63 -4.37
C LEU A 92 1.27 -17.21 -2.90
N VAL A 93 2.32 -16.56 -2.45
CA VAL A 93 2.45 -16.12 -1.05
C VAL A 93 1.39 -15.07 -0.72
N ARG A 94 1.26 -14.02 -1.55
CA ARG A 94 0.24 -12.98 -1.35
C ARG A 94 -1.16 -13.56 -1.22
N ASP A 95 -1.47 -14.54 -2.07
CA ASP A 95 -2.84 -15.03 -2.22
C ASP A 95 -3.20 -16.11 -1.19
N SER A 96 -2.20 -16.66 -0.48
CA SER A 96 -2.38 -17.78 0.45
C SER A 96 -2.28 -17.40 1.93
N ILE A 97 -1.32 -16.54 2.31
CA ILE A 97 -0.95 -16.35 3.72
C ILE A 97 -1.81 -15.38 4.50
N PHE A 98 -2.68 -14.64 3.84
CA PHE A 98 -3.58 -13.68 4.49
C PHE A 98 -5.04 -13.96 4.13
N SER A 99 -5.92 -13.78 5.11
CA SER A 99 -7.35 -13.70 4.86
C SER A 99 -7.68 -12.51 3.94
N GLN A 100 -8.85 -12.55 3.33
CA GLN A 100 -9.26 -11.48 2.41
C GLN A 100 -9.78 -10.27 3.18
N ALA A 101 -9.08 -9.14 3.08
CA ALA A 101 -9.43 -7.88 3.73
C ALA A 101 -10.60 -7.15 3.05
N HIS A 102 -10.80 -7.40 1.78
CA HIS A 102 -11.73 -6.64 0.94
C HIS A 102 -12.21 -7.49 -0.22
N THR A 103 -13.33 -7.07 -0.81
CA THR A 103 -13.88 -7.68 -2.03
C THR A 103 -13.82 -6.68 -3.17
N VAL A 104 -13.34 -7.11 -4.33
CA VAL A 104 -13.40 -6.33 -5.57
C VAL A 104 -14.60 -6.77 -6.38
N LYS A 105 -15.48 -5.83 -6.69
CA LYS A 105 -16.65 -6.07 -7.52
C LYS A 105 -16.90 -4.85 -8.42
N ASP A 106 -17.10 -5.10 -9.70
CA ASP A 106 -17.41 -4.05 -10.69
C ASP A 106 -16.40 -2.88 -10.67
N GLY A 107 -15.10 -3.19 -10.54
CA GLY A 107 -14.02 -2.20 -10.46
C GLY A 107 -14.01 -1.38 -9.18
N LYS A 108 -14.77 -1.76 -8.17
CA LYS A 108 -14.82 -1.10 -6.85
C LYS A 108 -14.34 -2.03 -5.76
N LEU A 109 -13.66 -1.45 -4.79
CA LEU A 109 -13.20 -2.13 -3.60
C LEU A 109 -14.19 -1.89 -2.45
N TYR A 110 -14.61 -2.99 -1.81
CA TYR A 110 -15.48 -3.00 -0.65
C TYR A 110 -14.71 -3.54 0.54
N PHE A 111 -14.65 -2.74 1.61
CA PHE A 111 -14.02 -3.14 2.86
C PHE A 111 -14.91 -4.07 3.67
N ASN A 112 -14.29 -4.91 4.50
CA ASN A 112 -14.98 -5.57 5.60
C ASN A 112 -14.98 -4.66 6.84
N ASP A 113 -15.85 -4.95 7.80
CA ASP A 113 -15.97 -4.22 9.08
C ASP A 113 -15.11 -4.85 10.19
N LEU A 114 -14.03 -5.54 9.83
CA LEU A 114 -13.13 -6.13 10.81
C LEU A 114 -12.18 -5.08 11.40
N PRO A 115 -11.80 -5.22 12.67
CA PRO A 115 -10.88 -4.29 13.32
C PRO A 115 -9.49 -4.32 12.70
N GLY A 116 -8.73 -3.24 12.91
CA GLY A 116 -7.36 -3.09 12.39
C GLY A 116 -7.35 -2.92 10.87
N LEU A 117 -6.54 -3.69 10.18
CA LEU A 117 -6.46 -3.70 8.71
C LEU A 117 -7.46 -4.68 8.06
N GLY A 118 -8.24 -5.40 8.88
CA GLY A 118 -9.23 -6.35 8.40
C GLY A 118 -8.64 -7.61 7.74
N VAL A 119 -7.38 -7.91 8.00
CA VAL A 119 -6.69 -9.12 7.54
C VAL A 119 -6.11 -9.89 8.71
N ASP A 120 -6.20 -11.20 8.63
CA ASP A 120 -5.54 -12.11 9.55
C ASP A 120 -4.52 -12.97 8.81
N LEU A 121 -3.46 -13.35 9.52
CA LEU A 121 -2.42 -14.22 9.02
C LEU A 121 -2.86 -15.69 9.14
N ASP A 122 -2.78 -16.46 8.07
CA ASP A 122 -2.93 -17.91 8.10
C ASP A 122 -1.57 -18.55 8.43
N GLU A 123 -1.37 -18.88 9.70
CA GLU A 123 -0.13 -19.47 10.18
C GLU A 123 0.19 -20.83 9.51
N SER A 124 -0.83 -21.61 9.16
CA SER A 124 -0.64 -22.89 8.48
C SER A 124 -0.16 -22.70 7.05
N ALA A 125 -0.69 -21.72 6.36
CA ALA A 125 -0.21 -21.34 5.03
C ALA A 125 1.21 -20.77 5.10
N VAL A 126 1.53 -19.93 6.08
CA VAL A 126 2.91 -19.43 6.29
C VAL A 126 3.88 -20.57 6.49
N ALA A 127 3.52 -21.57 7.31
CA ALA A 127 4.39 -22.72 7.57
C ALA A 127 4.75 -23.48 6.29
N SER A 128 3.90 -23.49 5.28
CA SER A 128 4.17 -24.16 3.99
C SER A 128 5.23 -23.45 3.14
N PHE A 129 5.50 -22.15 3.42
CA PHE A 129 6.51 -21.35 2.72
C PHE A 129 7.81 -21.18 3.51
N LEU A 130 7.91 -21.77 4.72
CA LEU A 130 9.13 -21.67 5.50
C LEU A 130 10.26 -22.46 4.83
N VAL A 131 11.39 -21.81 4.67
CA VAL A 131 12.62 -22.41 4.16
C VAL A 131 13.58 -22.63 5.33
N ASP A 132 14.11 -23.85 5.45
CA ASP A 132 15.19 -24.12 6.40
C ASP A 132 16.49 -23.47 5.90
N ILE A 133 16.84 -22.34 6.50
CA ILE A 133 18.05 -21.57 6.15
C ILE A 133 19.31 -22.43 6.33
N ASN A 134 19.31 -23.38 7.26
CA ASN A 134 20.46 -24.27 7.47
C ASN A 134 20.61 -25.31 6.35
N ALA A 135 19.52 -25.68 5.69
CA ALA A 135 19.56 -26.55 4.51
C ALA A 135 20.14 -25.81 3.29
N VAL A 136 19.70 -24.55 3.08
CA VAL A 136 20.17 -23.72 1.96
C VAL A 136 21.67 -23.45 2.03
N ASN A 137 22.22 -23.20 3.24
CA ASN A 137 23.64 -22.90 3.42
C ASN A 137 24.56 -24.11 3.20
N LYS A 138 24.05 -25.35 3.34
CA LYS A 138 24.84 -26.56 3.08
C LYS A 138 25.09 -26.81 1.60
N ASP A 139 24.19 -26.36 0.74
CA ASP A 139 24.32 -26.53 -0.70
C ASP A 139 25.26 -25.50 -1.34
N SER A 140 25.51 -24.37 -0.66
CA SER A 140 26.43 -23.32 -1.12
C SER A 140 27.90 -23.60 -0.84
N ASP A 141 28.21 -24.49 0.12
CA ASP A 141 29.60 -24.87 0.46
C ASP A 141 30.18 -25.97 -0.46
N HIS A 142 29.42 -26.40 -1.47
CA HIS A 142 29.81 -27.45 -2.42
C HIS A 142 29.94 -26.93 -3.87
N GLN A 143 29.98 -25.64 -4.10
CA GLN A 143 30.33 -25.00 -5.37
C GLN A 143 31.61 -24.17 -5.19
#